data_c50d664670280582b59b6e6fc27b9f24
#
_entry.id   c50d664670280582b59b6e6fc27b9f24
#
_cell.length_a   1.000
_cell.length_b   1.000
_cell.length_c   1.000
_cell.angle_alpha   90.00
_cell.angle_beta   90.00
_cell.angle_gamma   90.00
#
_symmetry.space_group_name_H-M   'P 1'
#
loop_
_entity.id
_entity.type
_entity.pdbx_description
1 polymer ?
#
loop_
_entity_poly.entity_id
_entity_poly.type
_entity_poly.pdbx_seq_one_letter_code
_entity_poly.pdbx_strand_id
1 'polypeptide(L)'
;MQSQHQPDRPIGPEPRSSRRLARLAMVLALLWPGSAFSDRLTVFGAASLKTALEQIAEAYEATNGTTVDLSLAGSSLLARQLQYGAPADVFISANAAWMDWAQSRNLIAAETRIDLLGNSLVLIAPTVAPPAVPSLSLQNTSALLIQVQDRPLAMALVEAVPAGIYGKSALQHLGLWDQLQPHVAQTDNVRAALALVARGAAGLGVVYGSDVIGTPAVTVVDRFPQDSHAPITYPAAATHDGQKAIDFLNFLSSPIAKEIFVGQGFTVLVE
;
A
#
# COMPACT_ATOMS: atom_id res chain seq x y z
N MET A 1 -84.57 55.10 -24.12
CA MET A 1 -85.38 53.96 -23.66
C MET A 1 -84.40 52.91 -23.14
N GLN A 2 -84.59 52.54 -21.90
CA GLN A 2 -83.95 51.53 -21.08
C GLN A 2 -82.44 51.69 -20.79
N SER A 3 -82.27 52.33 -19.66
CA SER A 3 -81.09 52.32 -18.79
C SER A 3 -80.85 50.91 -18.25
N GLN A 4 -79.63 50.40 -18.36
CA GLN A 4 -79.17 49.25 -17.57
C GLN A 4 -78.06 49.68 -16.60
N HIS A 5 -78.45 49.54 -15.35
CA HIS A 5 -77.67 49.79 -14.16
C HIS A 5 -76.68 48.61 -13.94
N GLN A 6 -75.45 48.91 -13.74
CA GLN A 6 -74.38 47.93 -13.42
C GLN A 6 -74.06 48.07 -11.92
N PRO A 7 -74.11 47.00 -11.14
CA PRO A 7 -73.79 47.10 -9.70
C PRO A 7 -72.27 47.02 -9.42
N ASP A 8 -71.88 47.79 -8.46
CA ASP A 8 -70.56 47.88 -7.88
C ASP A 8 -70.04 46.51 -7.35
N ARG A 9 -68.77 46.18 -7.63
CA ARG A 9 -68.06 45.05 -6.98
C ARG A 9 -67.28 45.56 -5.77
N PRO A 10 -67.36 44.83 -4.62
CA PRO A 10 -66.58 45.21 -3.44
C PRO A 10 -65.13 44.79 -3.60
N ILE A 11 -64.21 45.69 -3.24
CA ILE A 11 -62.79 45.50 -3.14
C ILE A 11 -62.48 44.65 -1.90
N GLY A 12 -62.03 43.40 -2.07
CA GLY A 12 -61.56 42.52 -0.99
C GLY A 12 -60.14 42.86 -0.56
N PRO A 13 -59.76 42.63 0.70
CA PRO A 13 -58.44 42.98 1.24
C PRO A 13 -57.34 42.05 0.71
N GLU A 14 -56.24 42.60 0.28
CA GLU A 14 -55.00 41.88 -0.11
C GLU A 14 -54.43 41.06 1.05
N PRO A 15 -53.90 39.84 0.81
CA PRO A 15 -53.25 39.05 1.83
C PRO A 15 -51.83 39.52 2.08
N ARG A 16 -51.61 40.16 3.25
CA ARG A 16 -50.29 40.64 3.74
C ARG A 16 -49.33 39.59 4.28
N SER A 17 -49.53 38.28 3.98
CA SER A 17 -48.78 37.18 4.64
C SER A 17 -47.59 36.58 3.85
N SER A 18 -47.40 36.92 2.56
CA SER A 18 -46.38 36.24 1.72
C SER A 18 -44.94 36.75 1.87
N ARG A 19 -44.74 37.97 2.42
CA ARG A 19 -43.39 38.55 2.54
C ARG A 19 -42.60 38.07 3.77
N ARG A 20 -43.23 37.53 4.81
CA ARG A 20 -42.55 37.04 6.02
C ARG A 20 -42.08 35.60 5.86
N LEU A 21 -42.78 34.77 5.09
CA LEU A 21 -42.38 33.38 4.81
C LEU A 21 -41.17 33.30 3.85
N ALA A 22 -41.05 34.22 2.89
CA ALA A 22 -39.89 34.28 1.96
C ALA A 22 -38.58 34.67 2.65
N ARG A 23 -38.64 35.47 3.75
CA ARG A 23 -37.44 35.84 4.52
C ARG A 23 -36.95 34.74 5.48
N LEU A 24 -37.87 33.87 5.94
CA LEU A 24 -37.48 32.74 6.80
C LEU A 24 -36.87 31.59 6.00
N ALA A 25 -37.31 31.36 4.76
CA ALA A 25 -36.71 30.36 3.87
C ALA A 25 -35.29 30.69 3.41
N MET A 26 -34.94 31.99 3.28
CA MET A 26 -33.63 32.44 2.86
C MET A 26 -32.56 32.34 3.96
N VAL A 27 -32.95 32.36 5.24
CA VAL A 27 -32.01 32.20 6.38
C VAL A 27 -31.74 30.71 6.67
N LEU A 28 -32.66 29.80 6.37
CA LEU A 28 -32.45 28.36 6.54
C LEU A 28 -31.52 27.74 5.49
N ALA A 29 -31.39 28.35 4.31
CA ALA A 29 -30.49 27.86 3.25
C ALA A 29 -29.00 28.10 3.54
N LEU A 30 -28.67 28.96 4.51
CA LEU A 30 -27.29 29.27 4.91
C LEU A 30 -26.75 28.36 6.02
N LEU A 31 -27.54 27.42 6.53
CA LEU A 31 -27.16 26.44 7.56
C LEU A 31 -27.03 25.01 7.03
N TRP A 32 -27.02 24.79 5.71
CA TRP A 32 -26.61 23.50 5.20
C TRP A 32 -25.11 23.37 5.50
N PRO A 33 -24.70 22.45 6.38
CA PRO A 33 -23.30 22.13 6.48
C PRO A 33 -22.91 21.66 5.08
N GLY A 34 -22.10 22.45 4.39
CA GLY A 34 -21.47 22.02 3.16
C GLY A 34 -20.86 20.66 3.51
N SER A 35 -21.31 19.58 2.85
CA SER A 35 -20.64 18.31 2.94
C SER A 35 -19.20 18.62 2.57
N ALA A 36 -18.32 18.68 3.56
CA ALA A 36 -16.91 18.69 3.32
C ALA A 36 -16.66 17.38 2.57
N PHE A 37 -16.58 17.44 1.24
CA PHE A 37 -16.01 16.34 0.47
C PHE A 37 -14.61 16.19 1.06
N SER A 38 -14.45 15.19 1.93
CA SER A 38 -13.12 14.80 2.36
C SER A 38 -12.34 14.55 1.08
N ASP A 39 -11.30 15.35 0.90
CA ASP A 39 -10.43 15.21 -0.23
C ASP A 39 -9.76 13.84 -0.11
N ARG A 40 -9.85 13.00 -1.15
CA ARG A 40 -9.36 11.61 -1.12
C ARG A 40 -8.15 11.47 -2.00
N LEU A 41 -7.20 10.70 -1.53
CA LEU A 41 -5.99 10.30 -2.26
C LEU A 41 -5.90 8.78 -2.26
N THR A 42 -5.75 8.16 -3.43
CA THR A 42 -5.60 6.70 -3.55
C THR A 42 -4.14 6.34 -3.77
N VAL A 43 -3.59 5.51 -2.87
CA VAL A 43 -2.21 5.05 -2.95
C VAL A 43 -2.17 3.55 -3.23
N PHE A 44 -1.53 3.17 -4.33
CA PHE A 44 -1.18 1.79 -4.64
C PHE A 44 0.20 1.49 -4.07
N GLY A 45 0.26 0.76 -2.96
CA GLY A 45 1.49 0.45 -2.22
C GLY A 45 1.83 -1.03 -2.22
N ALA A 46 3.12 -1.37 -2.36
CA ALA A 46 3.57 -2.74 -2.17
C ALA A 46 3.15 -3.27 -0.79
N ALA A 47 2.68 -4.52 -0.73
CA ALA A 47 2.10 -5.12 0.48
C ALA A 47 3.03 -5.07 1.72
N SER A 48 4.35 -5.10 1.53
CA SER A 48 5.34 -4.95 2.60
C SER A 48 5.31 -3.59 3.31
N LEU A 49 4.75 -2.55 2.65
CA LEU A 49 4.62 -1.21 3.21
C LEU A 49 3.39 -1.06 4.12
N LYS A 50 2.54 -2.10 4.27
CA LYS A 50 1.24 -2.02 4.92
C LYS A 50 1.29 -1.21 6.22
N THR A 51 2.03 -1.66 7.20
CA THR A 51 2.06 -1.05 8.55
C THR A 51 2.61 0.38 8.51
N ALA A 52 3.64 0.64 7.69
CA ALA A 52 4.21 1.98 7.54
C ALA A 52 3.22 2.93 6.85
N LEU A 53 2.60 2.51 5.74
CA LEU A 53 1.66 3.36 5.01
C LEU A 53 0.36 3.62 5.80
N GLU A 54 -0.12 2.67 6.60
CA GLU A 54 -1.25 2.91 7.50
C GLU A 54 -0.94 4.03 8.50
N GLN A 55 0.22 4.00 9.16
CA GLN A 55 0.66 5.06 10.08
C GLN A 55 0.90 6.40 9.37
N ILE A 56 1.48 6.37 8.18
CA ILE A 56 1.70 7.56 7.35
C ILE A 56 0.38 8.17 6.88
N ALA A 57 -0.59 7.35 6.48
CA ALA A 57 -1.92 7.80 6.09
C ALA A 57 -2.61 8.54 7.23
N GLU A 58 -2.59 7.98 8.45
CA GLU A 58 -3.13 8.63 9.64
C GLU A 58 -2.43 9.97 9.94
N ALA A 59 -1.09 10.01 9.86
CA ALA A 59 -0.31 11.23 10.09
C ALA A 59 -0.57 12.29 9.01
N TYR A 60 -0.70 11.87 7.74
CA TYR A 60 -1.01 12.77 6.63
C TYR A 60 -2.41 13.37 6.76
N GLU A 61 -3.41 12.54 7.07
CA GLU A 61 -4.79 12.98 7.29
C GLU A 61 -4.88 13.98 8.43
N ALA A 62 -4.21 13.69 9.56
CA ALA A 62 -4.18 14.60 10.72
C ALA A 62 -3.53 15.97 10.40
N THR A 63 -2.59 16.01 9.45
CA THR A 63 -1.84 17.23 9.10
C THR A 63 -2.51 18.01 7.97
N ASN A 64 -3.08 17.33 6.99
CA ASN A 64 -3.55 17.92 5.73
C ASN A 64 -5.08 17.84 5.53
N GLY A 65 -5.79 17.05 6.35
CA GLY A 65 -7.24 16.84 6.23
C GLY A 65 -7.67 16.00 5.03
N THR A 66 -6.72 15.38 4.31
CA THR A 66 -6.96 14.53 3.14
C THR A 66 -6.94 13.06 3.56
N THR A 67 -8.04 12.35 3.33
CA THR A 67 -8.11 10.90 3.60
C THR A 67 -7.29 10.11 2.56
N VAL A 68 -6.47 9.18 3.02
CA VAL A 68 -5.64 8.33 2.17
C VAL A 68 -6.23 6.92 2.09
N ASP A 69 -6.74 6.56 0.91
CA ASP A 69 -7.22 5.21 0.62
C ASP A 69 -6.05 4.33 0.14
N LEU A 70 -5.72 3.28 0.89
CA LEU A 70 -4.61 2.39 0.60
C LEU A 70 -5.07 1.13 -0.13
N SER A 71 -4.50 0.84 -1.30
CA SER A 71 -4.61 -0.44 -1.99
C SER A 71 -3.26 -1.16 -1.93
N LEU A 72 -3.19 -2.25 -1.17
CA LEU A 72 -1.94 -2.92 -0.82
C LEU A 72 -1.90 -4.33 -1.39
N ALA A 73 -0.97 -4.58 -2.32
CA ALA A 73 -0.82 -5.86 -2.98
C ALA A 73 0.62 -6.09 -3.50
N GLY A 74 0.86 -7.19 -4.20
CA GLY A 74 2.11 -7.35 -4.94
C GLY A 74 2.28 -6.26 -6.00
N SER A 75 3.48 -5.67 -6.12
CA SER A 75 3.73 -4.55 -7.06
C SER A 75 3.36 -4.89 -8.50
N SER A 76 3.54 -6.14 -8.91
CA SER A 76 3.14 -6.63 -10.23
C SER A 76 1.63 -6.54 -10.48
N LEU A 77 0.82 -6.85 -9.47
CA LEU A 77 -0.64 -6.75 -9.57
C LEU A 77 -1.08 -5.28 -9.66
N LEU A 78 -0.53 -4.43 -8.79
CA LEU A 78 -0.85 -2.99 -8.77
C LEU A 78 -0.46 -2.31 -10.08
N ALA A 79 0.73 -2.58 -10.61
CA ALA A 79 1.18 -2.05 -11.89
C ALA A 79 0.24 -2.46 -13.05
N ARG A 80 -0.25 -3.71 -13.06
CA ARG A 80 -1.23 -4.18 -14.05
C ARG A 80 -2.59 -3.52 -13.84
N GLN A 81 -3.03 -3.30 -12.61
CA GLN A 81 -4.27 -2.57 -12.33
C GLN A 81 -4.20 -1.14 -12.89
N LEU A 82 -3.06 -0.43 -12.73
CA LEU A 82 -2.83 0.86 -13.37
C LEU A 82 -2.97 0.77 -14.89
N GLN A 83 -2.38 -0.25 -15.53
CA GLN A 83 -2.49 -0.45 -16.98
C GLN A 83 -3.95 -0.63 -17.43
N TYR A 84 -4.80 -1.22 -16.60
CA TYR A 84 -6.23 -1.38 -16.89
C TYR A 84 -7.09 -0.19 -16.44
N GLY A 85 -6.46 0.94 -16.07
CA GLY A 85 -7.14 2.18 -15.74
C GLY A 85 -7.70 2.23 -14.31
N ALA A 86 -7.20 1.40 -13.39
CA ALA A 86 -7.58 1.53 -11.99
C ALA A 86 -7.11 2.89 -11.45
N PRO A 87 -8.00 3.66 -10.78
CA PRO A 87 -7.67 4.99 -10.29
C PRO A 87 -6.72 4.90 -9.10
N ALA A 88 -5.53 5.45 -9.25
CA ALA A 88 -4.60 5.68 -8.16
C ALA A 88 -3.90 7.02 -8.40
N ASP A 89 -3.56 7.73 -7.33
CA ASP A 89 -2.83 8.99 -7.41
C ASP A 89 -1.31 8.75 -7.25
N VAL A 90 -0.93 7.77 -6.42
CA VAL A 90 0.47 7.43 -6.16
C VAL A 90 0.67 5.92 -6.29
N PHE A 91 1.78 5.53 -6.89
CA PHE A 91 2.25 4.14 -6.97
C PHE A 91 3.59 3.99 -6.28
N ILE A 92 3.70 2.98 -5.37
CA ILE A 92 4.93 2.65 -4.64
C ILE A 92 5.24 1.17 -4.86
N SER A 93 6.29 0.88 -5.61
CA SER A 93 6.72 -0.48 -5.93
C SER A 93 7.80 -0.97 -4.96
N ALA A 94 7.89 -2.28 -4.74
CA ALA A 94 8.98 -2.90 -3.98
C ALA A 94 10.18 -3.32 -4.85
N ASN A 95 10.24 -2.88 -6.10
CA ASN A 95 11.42 -2.95 -6.95
C ASN A 95 11.38 -1.93 -8.07
N ALA A 96 12.54 -1.60 -8.61
CA ALA A 96 12.69 -0.69 -9.74
C ALA A 96 12.04 -1.26 -11.01
N ALA A 97 12.12 -2.56 -11.25
CA ALA A 97 11.64 -3.18 -12.49
C ALA A 97 10.14 -2.95 -12.76
N TRP A 98 9.28 -3.02 -11.75
CA TRP A 98 7.85 -2.73 -11.93
C TRP A 98 7.56 -1.23 -12.04
N MET A 99 8.39 -0.38 -11.45
CA MET A 99 8.31 1.08 -11.68
C MET A 99 8.76 1.44 -13.11
N ASP A 100 9.86 0.85 -13.59
CA ASP A 100 10.35 1.01 -14.98
C ASP A 100 9.30 0.52 -15.98
N TRP A 101 8.66 -0.61 -15.68
CA TRP A 101 7.58 -1.16 -16.48
C TRP A 101 6.37 -0.19 -16.54
N ALA A 102 5.99 0.42 -15.42
CA ALA A 102 4.92 1.42 -15.37
C ALA A 102 5.32 2.69 -16.12
N GLN A 103 6.54 3.17 -15.93
CA GLN A 103 7.08 4.35 -16.61
C GLN A 103 7.12 4.16 -18.13
N SER A 104 7.58 3.00 -18.63
CA SER A 104 7.64 2.70 -20.06
C SER A 104 6.27 2.67 -20.75
N ARG A 105 5.19 2.65 -19.99
CA ARG A 105 3.79 2.67 -20.45
C ARG A 105 3.07 3.97 -20.16
N ASN A 106 3.80 4.99 -19.69
CA ASN A 106 3.25 6.29 -19.30
C ASN A 106 2.13 6.17 -18.24
N LEU A 107 2.29 5.24 -17.29
CA LEU A 107 1.34 5.02 -16.19
C LEU A 107 1.71 5.83 -14.94
N ILE A 108 2.83 6.52 -14.98
CA ILE A 108 3.33 7.42 -13.92
C ILE A 108 3.88 8.70 -14.53
N ALA A 109 3.85 9.78 -13.77
CA ALA A 109 4.54 11.04 -14.06
C ALA A 109 6.05 10.85 -13.73
N ALA A 110 6.86 10.59 -14.74
CA ALA A 110 8.25 10.13 -14.59
C ALA A 110 9.12 11.11 -13.80
N GLU A 111 8.85 12.41 -13.90
CA GLU A 111 9.54 13.49 -13.20
C GLU A 111 9.30 13.50 -11.68
N THR A 112 8.25 12.82 -11.23
CA THR A 112 7.91 12.70 -9.80
C THR A 112 8.54 11.48 -9.13
N ARG A 113 9.21 10.63 -9.91
CA ARG A 113 9.80 9.38 -9.43
C ARG A 113 10.96 9.64 -8.47
N ILE A 114 10.90 9.00 -7.31
CA ILE A 114 11.96 9.01 -6.29
C ILE A 114 12.24 7.58 -5.84
N ASP A 115 13.49 7.27 -5.51
CA ASP A 115 13.86 6.04 -4.82
C ASP A 115 13.73 6.27 -3.31
N LEU A 116 12.58 5.89 -2.75
CA LEU A 116 12.15 6.28 -1.42
C LEU A 116 12.85 5.48 -0.31
N LEU A 117 12.87 4.13 -0.44
CA LEU A 117 13.30 3.23 0.63
C LEU A 117 14.18 2.10 0.10
N GLY A 118 15.03 1.58 0.99
CA GLY A 118 15.72 0.30 0.87
C GLY A 118 15.19 -0.72 1.89
N ASN A 119 15.57 -2.00 1.70
CA ASN A 119 15.19 -3.09 2.58
C ASN A 119 16.26 -4.19 2.58
N SER A 120 16.08 -5.21 3.44
CA SER A 120 16.86 -6.44 3.45
C SER A 120 15.97 -7.66 3.23
N LEU A 121 16.55 -8.76 2.78
CA LEU A 121 15.86 -10.04 2.63
C LEU A 121 16.24 -10.97 3.78
N VAL A 122 15.26 -11.69 4.35
CA VAL A 122 15.45 -12.59 5.49
C VAL A 122 14.74 -13.94 5.27
N LEU A 123 15.35 -14.99 5.82
CA LEU A 123 14.74 -16.29 5.99
C LEU A 123 14.09 -16.33 7.39
N ILE A 124 12.82 -16.72 7.46
CA ILE A 124 12.05 -16.78 8.71
C ILE A 124 11.51 -18.20 8.97
N ALA A 125 11.26 -18.49 10.24
CA ALA A 125 10.57 -19.68 10.72
C ALA A 125 9.46 -19.30 11.73
N PRO A 126 8.45 -20.18 11.94
CA PRO A 126 7.40 -19.92 12.93
C PRO A 126 7.95 -20.05 14.35
N THR A 127 7.55 -19.14 15.25
CA THR A 127 7.93 -19.18 16.67
C THR A 127 7.19 -20.30 17.41
N VAL A 128 5.92 -20.55 17.08
CA VAL A 128 5.07 -21.57 17.74
C VAL A 128 5.40 -23.01 17.35
N ALA A 129 6.15 -23.20 16.28
CA ALA A 129 6.65 -24.49 15.84
C ALA A 129 8.13 -24.32 15.47
N PRO A 130 9.02 -24.23 16.46
CA PRO A 130 10.42 -23.93 16.25
C PRO A 130 11.06 -24.92 15.27
N PRO A 131 12.16 -24.55 14.61
CA PRO A 131 12.86 -25.43 13.69
C PRO A 131 13.18 -26.78 14.32
N ALA A 132 12.94 -27.85 13.60
CA ALA A 132 13.27 -29.21 14.03
C ALA A 132 14.79 -29.43 14.15
N VAL A 133 15.59 -28.53 13.56
CA VAL A 133 17.05 -28.61 13.49
C VAL A 133 17.67 -27.40 14.18
N PRO A 134 18.49 -27.59 15.24
CA PRO A 134 19.06 -26.50 16.02
C PRO A 134 20.02 -25.57 15.25
N SER A 135 20.60 -26.04 14.13
CA SER A 135 21.57 -25.30 13.32
C SER A 135 21.01 -24.82 11.97
N LEU A 136 19.75 -24.39 11.97
CA LEU A 136 19.09 -23.92 10.75
C LEU A 136 19.71 -22.60 10.29
N SER A 137 20.28 -22.60 9.09
CA SER A 137 20.89 -21.41 8.46
C SER A 137 20.96 -21.60 6.94
N LEU A 138 21.24 -20.52 6.18
CA LEU A 138 21.43 -20.56 4.73
C LEU A 138 22.65 -21.38 4.30
N GLN A 139 23.61 -21.60 5.19
CA GLN A 139 24.80 -22.41 4.96
C GLN A 139 24.58 -23.92 5.20
N ASN A 140 23.45 -24.33 5.78
CA ASN A 140 23.14 -25.71 6.09
C ASN A 140 21.96 -26.24 5.25
N THR A 141 22.24 -26.58 4.00
CA THR A 141 21.25 -27.07 3.03
C THR A 141 20.47 -28.28 3.55
N SER A 142 21.13 -29.24 4.22
CA SER A 142 20.45 -30.41 4.77
C SER A 142 19.43 -30.04 5.83
N ALA A 143 19.76 -29.08 6.70
CA ALA A 143 18.82 -28.57 7.70
C ALA A 143 17.61 -27.87 7.05
N LEU A 144 17.85 -27.08 6.00
CA LEU A 144 16.76 -26.42 5.25
C LEU A 144 15.83 -27.46 4.62
N LEU A 145 16.37 -28.50 3.99
CA LEU A 145 15.57 -29.57 3.35
C LEU A 145 14.74 -30.34 4.37
N ILE A 146 15.30 -30.70 5.51
CA ILE A 146 14.54 -31.31 6.61
C ILE A 146 13.39 -30.42 7.06
N GLN A 147 13.63 -29.12 7.21
CA GLN A 147 12.63 -28.16 7.69
C GLN A 147 11.46 -27.98 6.72
N VAL A 148 11.72 -28.07 5.40
CA VAL A 148 10.67 -27.91 4.36
C VAL A 148 10.05 -29.22 3.89
N GLN A 149 10.45 -30.36 4.43
CA GLN A 149 9.95 -31.68 4.04
C GLN A 149 8.44 -31.81 4.29
N ASP A 150 7.99 -31.44 5.48
CA ASP A 150 6.58 -31.56 5.90
C ASP A 150 5.79 -30.25 5.74
N ARG A 151 6.48 -29.10 5.71
CA ARG A 151 5.89 -27.77 5.63
C ARG A 151 6.69 -26.91 4.68
N PRO A 152 6.06 -26.36 3.62
CA PRO A 152 6.79 -25.73 2.51
C PRO A 152 7.59 -24.49 2.91
N LEU A 153 8.45 -24.04 1.98
CA LEU A 153 9.06 -22.71 1.98
C LEU A 153 8.07 -21.73 1.35
N ALA A 154 7.51 -20.82 2.15
CA ALA A 154 6.62 -19.77 1.66
C ALA A 154 7.41 -18.66 0.98
N MET A 155 7.04 -18.32 -0.24
CA MET A 155 7.62 -17.21 -1.02
C MET A 155 6.50 -16.49 -1.77
N ALA A 156 6.67 -15.21 -2.05
CA ALA A 156 5.84 -14.56 -3.05
C ALA A 156 6.12 -15.13 -4.45
N LEU A 157 5.22 -14.93 -5.43
CA LEU A 157 5.36 -15.41 -6.82
C LEU A 157 6.75 -15.05 -7.36
N VAL A 158 7.55 -16.07 -7.61
CA VAL A 158 8.99 -15.95 -7.89
C VAL A 158 9.32 -15.37 -9.26
N GLU A 159 8.36 -15.35 -10.18
CA GLU A 159 8.53 -14.76 -11.51
C GLU A 159 7.88 -13.37 -11.66
N ALA A 160 7.13 -12.91 -10.65
CA ALA A 160 6.34 -11.70 -10.81
C ALA A 160 6.44 -10.73 -9.62
N VAL A 161 6.36 -11.22 -8.40
CA VAL A 161 6.31 -10.36 -7.20
C VAL A 161 7.74 -10.05 -6.72
N PRO A 162 8.06 -8.80 -6.42
CA PRO A 162 9.43 -8.39 -6.07
C PRO A 162 10.11 -9.28 -5.03
N ALA A 163 9.47 -9.55 -3.88
CA ALA A 163 10.05 -10.41 -2.84
C ALA A 163 10.35 -11.84 -3.33
N GLY A 164 9.51 -12.37 -4.22
CA GLY A 164 9.74 -13.66 -4.85
C GLY A 164 10.92 -13.63 -5.83
N ILE A 165 11.01 -12.58 -6.65
CA ILE A 165 12.11 -12.38 -7.60
C ILE A 165 13.45 -12.28 -6.85
N TYR A 166 13.53 -11.43 -5.82
CA TYR A 166 14.72 -11.30 -4.99
C TYR A 166 15.07 -12.61 -4.26
N GLY A 167 14.06 -13.28 -3.67
CA GLY A 167 14.26 -14.55 -2.97
C GLY A 167 14.77 -15.66 -3.89
N LYS A 168 14.21 -15.79 -5.09
CA LYS A 168 14.70 -16.74 -6.11
C LYS A 168 16.15 -16.43 -6.50
N SER A 169 16.45 -15.17 -6.81
CA SER A 169 17.82 -14.73 -7.17
C SER A 169 18.81 -15.06 -6.05
N ALA A 170 18.46 -14.73 -4.80
CA ALA A 170 19.31 -14.99 -3.65
C ALA A 170 19.56 -16.50 -3.44
N LEU A 171 18.51 -17.32 -3.53
CA LEU A 171 18.65 -18.78 -3.41
C LEU A 171 19.45 -19.39 -4.58
N GLN A 172 19.34 -18.84 -5.79
CA GLN A 172 20.15 -19.25 -6.93
C GLN A 172 21.64 -18.91 -6.72
N HIS A 173 21.92 -17.68 -6.26
CA HIS A 173 23.28 -17.24 -5.96
C HIS A 173 23.96 -18.13 -4.92
N LEU A 174 23.21 -18.58 -3.90
CA LEU A 174 23.68 -19.47 -2.85
C LEU A 174 23.71 -20.95 -3.25
N GLY A 175 23.29 -21.31 -4.47
CA GLY A 175 23.20 -22.71 -4.95
C GLY A 175 22.12 -23.55 -4.25
N LEU A 176 21.13 -22.91 -3.62
CA LEU A 176 20.06 -23.56 -2.85
C LEU A 176 18.77 -23.75 -3.66
N TRP A 177 18.59 -22.99 -4.77
CA TRP A 177 17.31 -22.92 -5.48
C TRP A 177 16.84 -24.29 -6.00
N ASP A 178 17.70 -25.01 -6.70
CA ASP A 178 17.29 -26.27 -7.36
C ASP A 178 16.78 -27.32 -6.38
N GLN A 179 17.32 -27.32 -5.16
CA GLN A 179 16.91 -28.25 -4.11
C GLN A 179 15.66 -27.77 -3.34
N LEU A 180 15.48 -26.46 -3.18
CA LEU A 180 14.35 -25.91 -2.43
C LEU A 180 13.12 -25.64 -3.31
N GLN A 181 13.29 -25.41 -4.63
CA GLN A 181 12.20 -25.10 -5.55
C GLN A 181 11.02 -26.09 -5.46
N PRO A 182 11.22 -27.44 -5.38
CA PRO A 182 10.11 -28.37 -5.28
C PRO A 182 9.25 -28.20 -4.01
N HIS A 183 9.79 -27.53 -3.00
CA HIS A 183 9.14 -27.29 -1.71
C HIS A 183 8.57 -25.88 -1.58
N VAL A 184 8.60 -25.06 -2.65
CA VAL A 184 8.13 -23.69 -2.59
C VAL A 184 6.61 -23.59 -2.71
N ALA A 185 5.96 -23.01 -1.70
CA ALA A 185 4.56 -22.57 -1.78
C ALA A 185 4.52 -21.09 -2.11
N GLN A 186 4.01 -20.76 -3.29
CA GLN A 186 3.97 -19.38 -3.78
C GLN A 186 2.68 -18.67 -3.38
N THR A 187 2.79 -17.37 -3.08
CA THR A 187 1.69 -16.49 -2.70
C THR A 187 1.67 -15.24 -3.58
N ASP A 188 0.55 -14.54 -3.63
CA ASP A 188 0.33 -13.34 -4.44
C ASP A 188 1.11 -12.10 -3.95
N ASN A 189 1.57 -12.11 -2.70
CA ASN A 189 2.41 -11.05 -2.12
C ASN A 189 3.21 -11.56 -0.91
N VAL A 190 4.18 -10.75 -0.44
CA VAL A 190 5.07 -11.15 0.66
C VAL A 190 4.37 -11.26 2.02
N ARG A 191 3.33 -10.46 2.27
CA ARG A 191 2.56 -10.54 3.54
C ARG A 191 1.74 -11.82 3.63
N ALA A 192 1.28 -12.35 2.50
CA ALA A 192 0.65 -13.67 2.44
C ALA A 192 1.66 -14.78 2.75
N ALA A 193 2.91 -14.69 2.25
CA ALA A 193 3.98 -15.62 2.61
C ALA A 193 4.31 -15.56 4.12
N LEU A 194 4.48 -14.36 4.67
CA LEU A 194 4.66 -14.15 6.12
C LEU A 194 3.54 -14.80 6.93
N ALA A 195 2.28 -14.62 6.52
CA ALA A 195 1.12 -15.16 7.21
C ALA A 195 1.07 -16.69 7.19
N LEU A 196 1.59 -17.37 6.14
CA LEU A 196 1.72 -18.84 6.12
C LEU A 196 2.70 -19.31 7.19
N VAL A 197 3.85 -18.65 7.32
CA VAL A 197 4.84 -18.98 8.35
C VAL A 197 4.31 -18.66 9.75
N ALA A 198 3.73 -17.49 9.95
CA ALA A 198 3.19 -17.07 11.24
C ALA A 198 2.14 -18.02 11.81
N ARG A 199 1.38 -18.70 10.94
CA ARG A 199 0.37 -19.71 11.31
C ARG A 199 0.94 -21.14 11.39
N GLY A 200 2.22 -21.35 11.12
CA GLY A 200 2.84 -22.66 11.08
C GLY A 200 2.45 -23.51 9.84
N ALA A 201 1.75 -22.95 8.85
CA ALA A 201 1.39 -23.61 7.62
C ALA A 201 2.59 -23.77 6.66
N ALA A 202 3.62 -22.94 6.82
CA ALA A 202 4.92 -23.09 6.18
C ALA A 202 6.01 -23.25 7.24
N GLY A 203 7.01 -24.09 6.95
CA GLY A 203 8.15 -24.34 7.82
C GLY A 203 9.19 -23.23 7.77
N LEU A 204 9.30 -22.59 6.63
CA LEU A 204 10.19 -21.46 6.35
C LEU A 204 9.49 -20.43 5.47
N GLY A 205 10.04 -19.22 5.41
CA GLY A 205 9.59 -18.20 4.47
C GLY A 205 10.71 -17.24 4.09
N VAL A 206 10.65 -16.73 2.87
CA VAL A 206 11.51 -15.63 2.41
C VAL A 206 10.67 -14.37 2.35
N VAL A 207 11.03 -13.40 3.19
CA VAL A 207 10.33 -12.12 3.35
C VAL A 207 11.33 -10.97 3.51
N TYR A 208 10.84 -9.74 3.58
CA TYR A 208 11.71 -8.60 3.88
C TYR A 208 11.97 -8.45 5.38
N GLY A 209 13.09 -7.81 5.74
CA GLY A 209 13.41 -7.48 7.12
C GLY A 209 12.34 -6.61 7.79
N SER A 210 11.72 -5.70 7.04
CA SER A 210 10.59 -4.88 7.52
C SER A 210 9.32 -5.69 7.83
N ASP A 211 9.08 -6.81 7.16
CA ASP A 211 7.88 -7.62 7.36
C ASP A 211 7.82 -8.29 8.74
N VAL A 212 8.98 -8.52 9.37
CA VAL A 212 9.06 -9.19 10.68
C VAL A 212 8.87 -8.24 11.85
N ILE A 213 8.98 -6.93 11.63
CA ILE A 213 8.76 -5.92 12.67
C ILE A 213 7.31 -6.01 13.17
N GLY A 214 7.14 -6.12 14.47
CA GLY A 214 5.81 -6.26 15.08
C GLY A 214 5.12 -7.61 14.85
N THR A 215 5.84 -8.64 14.33
CA THR A 215 5.28 -9.97 14.05
C THR A 215 5.92 -11.04 14.94
N PRO A 216 5.53 -11.15 16.25
CA PRO A 216 6.15 -12.06 17.20
C PRO A 216 5.92 -13.55 16.90
N ALA A 217 5.01 -13.87 15.99
CA ALA A 217 4.72 -15.25 15.56
C ALA A 217 5.80 -15.85 14.65
N VAL A 218 6.78 -15.07 14.21
CA VAL A 218 7.91 -15.53 13.41
C VAL A 218 9.24 -15.10 14.01
N THR A 219 10.29 -15.87 13.73
CA THR A 219 11.67 -15.54 14.08
C THR A 219 12.54 -15.50 12.83
N VAL A 220 13.49 -14.57 12.79
CA VAL A 220 14.52 -14.54 11.74
C VAL A 220 15.51 -15.66 12.00
N VAL A 221 15.64 -16.54 11.02
CA VAL A 221 16.59 -17.66 11.03
C VAL A 221 17.95 -17.18 10.51
N ASP A 222 17.93 -16.45 9.38
CA ASP A 222 19.13 -15.93 8.73
C ASP A 222 18.80 -14.72 7.85
N ARG A 223 19.85 -13.99 7.46
CA ARG A 223 19.78 -12.85 6.53
C ARG A 223 20.48 -13.20 5.23
N PHE A 224 19.82 -12.94 4.12
CA PHE A 224 20.47 -13.11 2.83
C PHE A 224 21.58 -12.07 2.64
N PRO A 225 22.77 -12.48 2.10
CA PRO A 225 23.82 -11.56 1.74
C PRO A 225 23.32 -10.51 0.74
N GLN A 226 23.76 -9.27 0.88
CA GLN A 226 23.31 -8.17 0.01
C GLN A 226 23.73 -8.34 -1.45
N ASP A 227 24.82 -9.05 -1.71
CA ASP A 227 25.33 -9.39 -3.03
C ASP A 227 24.64 -10.60 -3.68
N SER A 228 23.76 -11.29 -2.93
CA SER A 228 23.02 -12.45 -3.45
C SER A 228 21.82 -12.06 -4.35
N HIS A 229 21.46 -10.81 -4.36
CA HIS A 229 20.35 -10.26 -5.17
C HIS A 229 20.61 -8.79 -5.53
N ALA A 230 19.88 -8.25 -6.50
CA ALA A 230 19.92 -6.82 -6.79
C ALA A 230 19.49 -5.99 -5.57
N PRO A 231 19.98 -4.74 -5.41
CA PRO A 231 19.54 -3.86 -4.32
C PRO A 231 18.02 -3.76 -4.26
N ILE A 232 17.48 -3.91 -3.05
CA ILE A 232 16.04 -3.78 -2.82
C ILE A 232 15.74 -2.30 -2.66
N THR A 233 15.03 -1.72 -3.64
CA THR A 233 14.59 -0.32 -3.61
C THR A 233 13.08 -0.26 -3.74
N TYR A 234 12.49 0.76 -3.08
CA TYR A 234 11.07 1.08 -3.19
C TYR A 234 10.93 2.44 -3.88
N PRO A 235 10.85 2.46 -5.20
CA PRO A 235 10.53 3.70 -5.91
C PRO A 235 9.06 4.06 -5.71
N ALA A 236 8.81 5.37 -5.58
CA ALA A 236 7.50 5.99 -5.52
C ALA A 236 7.34 7.01 -6.65
N ALA A 237 6.15 7.13 -7.20
CA ALA A 237 5.82 8.13 -8.21
C ALA A 237 4.33 8.48 -8.19
N ALA A 238 3.98 9.69 -8.61
CA ALA A 238 2.60 10.04 -8.94
C ALA A 238 2.18 9.34 -10.25
N THR A 239 0.91 9.00 -10.38
CA THR A 239 0.36 8.43 -11.62
C THR A 239 -0.05 9.50 -12.63
N HIS A 240 -0.16 10.73 -12.18
CA HIS A 240 -0.48 11.94 -12.94
C HIS A 240 0.10 13.18 -12.22
N ASP A 241 0.09 14.32 -12.86
CA ASP A 241 0.63 15.61 -12.37
C ASP A 241 -0.29 16.36 -11.39
N GLY A 242 -1.17 15.64 -10.69
CA GLY A 242 -2.08 16.21 -9.70
C GLY A 242 -1.35 16.67 -8.43
N GLN A 243 -1.64 17.90 -7.97
CA GLN A 243 -0.97 18.51 -6.81
C GLN A 243 -1.05 17.66 -5.55
N LYS A 244 -2.16 16.98 -5.28
CA LYS A 244 -2.34 16.10 -4.13
C LYS A 244 -1.35 14.93 -4.11
N ALA A 245 -1.11 14.31 -5.27
CA ALA A 245 -0.14 13.23 -5.39
C ALA A 245 1.27 13.73 -5.11
N ILE A 246 1.62 14.91 -5.61
CA ILE A 246 2.90 15.58 -5.36
C ILE A 246 3.06 15.92 -3.89
N ASP A 247 2.02 16.49 -3.25
CA ASP A 247 2.04 16.83 -1.82
C ASP A 247 2.22 15.59 -0.94
N PHE A 248 1.59 14.46 -1.29
CA PHE A 248 1.79 13.21 -0.58
C PHE A 248 3.18 12.63 -0.79
N LEU A 249 3.73 12.67 -2.01
CA LEU A 249 5.12 12.26 -2.28
C LEU A 249 6.12 13.10 -1.47
N ASN A 250 5.90 14.41 -1.36
CA ASN A 250 6.71 15.29 -0.51
C ASN A 250 6.58 14.90 0.97
N PHE A 251 5.37 14.55 1.41
CA PHE A 251 5.16 14.10 2.79
C PHE A 251 5.89 12.78 3.09
N LEU A 252 5.97 11.85 2.13
CA LEU A 252 6.75 10.61 2.30
C LEU A 252 8.25 10.87 2.57
N SER A 253 8.76 12.05 2.19
CA SER A 253 10.14 12.50 2.48
C SER A 253 10.24 13.34 3.75
N SER A 254 9.15 13.59 4.46
CA SER A 254 9.12 14.39 5.69
C SER A 254 9.80 13.68 6.87
N PRO A 255 10.23 14.41 7.90
CA PRO A 255 10.79 13.82 9.12
C PRO A 255 9.83 12.81 9.79
N ILE A 256 8.52 13.08 9.79
CA ILE A 256 7.50 12.20 10.35
C ILE A 256 7.46 10.86 9.60
N ALA A 257 7.39 10.91 8.29
CA ALA A 257 7.37 9.69 7.47
C ALA A 257 8.68 8.90 7.57
N LYS A 258 9.82 9.59 7.60
CA LYS A 258 11.15 8.97 7.79
C LYS A 258 11.23 8.22 9.12
N GLU A 259 10.76 8.81 10.22
CA GLU A 259 10.73 8.16 11.53
C GLU A 259 9.85 6.89 11.50
N ILE A 260 8.68 6.95 10.87
CA ILE A 260 7.79 5.79 10.71
C ILE A 260 8.47 4.70 9.88
N PHE A 261 9.08 5.03 8.75
CA PHE A 261 9.76 4.04 7.91
C PHE A 261 10.92 3.36 8.63
N VAL A 262 11.76 4.12 9.34
CA VAL A 262 12.87 3.57 10.14
C VAL A 262 12.32 2.69 11.26
N GLY A 263 11.27 3.11 11.97
CA GLY A 263 10.61 2.32 13.00
C GLY A 263 10.02 1.00 12.49
N GLN A 264 9.66 0.94 11.20
CA GLN A 264 9.19 -0.27 10.52
C GLN A 264 10.33 -1.06 9.81
N GLY A 265 11.60 -0.74 10.08
CA GLY A 265 12.76 -1.50 9.62
C GLY A 265 13.18 -1.24 8.18
N PHE A 266 12.72 -0.17 7.56
CA PHE A 266 13.19 0.27 6.25
C PHE A 266 14.44 1.15 6.37
N THR A 267 15.24 1.17 5.30
CA THR A 267 16.30 2.17 5.10
C THR A 267 15.73 3.32 4.28
N VAL A 268 15.80 4.55 4.76
CA VAL A 268 15.38 5.73 3.99
C VAL A 268 16.48 6.13 3.03
N LEU A 269 16.16 6.34 1.74
CA LEU A 269 17.11 6.68 0.68
C LEU A 269 16.99 8.15 0.24
N VAL A 270 15.87 8.81 0.53
CA VAL A 270 15.67 10.25 0.26
C VAL A 270 16.27 11.11 1.37
N GLU A 271 16.90 12.23 0.99
CA GLU A 271 17.52 13.21 1.90
C GLU A 271 16.47 14.11 2.60
#